data_3b414bab56b45b983e366b60407fcf34
#
_entry.id   3b414bab56b45b983e366b60407fcf34
#
_cell.length_a   1.000
_cell.length_b   1.000
_cell.length_c   1.000
_cell.angle_alpha   90.00
_cell.angle_beta   90.00
_cell.angle_gamma   90.00
#
_symmetry.space_group_name_H-M   'P 1'
#
loop_
_entity.id
_entity.type
_entity.pdbx_description
1 polymer ?
#
loop_
_entity_poly.entity_id
_entity_poly.type
_entity_poly.pdbx_seq_one_letter_code
_entity_poly.pdbx_strand_id
1 'polypeptide(L)'
;MAKSEARISPSLEDYLEAVLELAGDDEGARTTDVAARLGVSKASVNQAMSILVDHGLINREKYGPVYLTKHGRNAAQAVCRRHRAIKSFLISVLGVDESVAEEDACQIEHVVSKETMTGLIDFMEKGAGK
;
A
#
# COMPACT_ATOMS: atom_id res chain seq x y z
N MET A 1 3.74 -15.61 -17.17
CA MET A 1 4.02 -15.45 -16.93
C MET A 1 4.50 -15.20 -16.19
N ALA A 2 4.87 -15.28 -15.79
CA ALA A 2 5.31 -15.14 -15.06
C ALA A 2 5.64 -14.58 -14.35
N LYS A 3 5.63 -14.37 -14.01
CA LYS A 3 5.91 -13.86 -13.33
C LYS A 3 5.87 -13.83 -12.33
N SER A 4 5.63 -14.19 -12.02
CA SER A 4 5.55 -14.24 -11.20
C SER A 4 6.07 -14.37 -10.36
N GLU A 5 6.51 -14.60 -10.27
CA GLU A 5 7.00 -14.82 -9.61
C GLU A 5 7.57 -14.31 -9.04
N ALA A 6 7.43 -14.24 -9.09
CA ALA A 6 8.10 -13.78 -8.73
C ALA A 6 8.52 -12.99 -7.80
N ARG A 7 9.28 -12.75 -7.67
CA ARG A 7 9.74 -11.94 -6.90
C ARG A 7 9.68 -10.65 -7.34
N ILE A 8 8.72 -10.15 -7.40
CA ILE A 8 8.45 -8.82 -7.86
C ILE A 8 8.78 -7.84 -6.78
N SER A 9 9.43 -6.74 -7.12
CA SER A 9 9.71 -5.68 -6.16
C SER A 9 8.40 -5.02 -5.74
N PRO A 10 8.31 -4.57 -4.50
CA PRO A 10 7.14 -3.81 -4.08
C PRO A 10 7.00 -2.53 -4.89
N SER A 11 5.78 -2.12 -5.11
CA SER A 11 5.51 -0.86 -5.80
C SER A 11 5.78 0.29 -4.86
N LEU A 12 5.85 1.52 -5.42
CA LEU A 12 5.99 2.69 -4.57
C LEU A 12 4.83 2.85 -3.62
N GLU A 13 3.65 2.40 -4.03
CA GLU A 13 2.49 2.43 -3.15
C GLU A 13 2.65 1.50 -1.96
N ASP A 14 3.26 0.34 -2.17
CA ASP A 14 3.57 -0.57 -1.06
C ASP A 14 4.50 0.11 -0.06
N TYR A 15 5.49 0.83 -0.56
CA TYR A 15 6.41 1.55 0.31
C TYR A 15 5.69 2.64 1.11
N LEU A 16 4.81 3.38 0.45
CA LEU A 16 4.02 4.41 1.14
C LEU A 16 3.16 3.81 2.23
N GLU A 17 2.53 2.70 1.93
CA GLU A 17 1.67 2.03 2.90
C GLU A 17 2.47 1.54 4.10
N ALA A 18 3.66 0.98 3.84
CA ALA A 18 4.53 0.52 4.91
C ALA A 18 4.96 1.69 5.80
N VAL A 19 5.30 2.82 5.19
CA VAL A 19 5.70 3.99 5.96
C VAL A 19 4.54 4.47 6.84
N LEU A 20 3.34 4.50 6.28
CA LEU A 20 2.17 4.92 7.04
C LEU A 20 1.96 4.04 8.26
N GLU A 21 2.06 2.73 8.06
CA GLU A 21 1.82 1.79 9.16
C GLU A 21 2.91 1.82 10.22
N LEU A 22 4.15 2.02 9.80
CA LEU A 22 5.27 2.00 10.73
C LEU A 22 5.52 3.33 11.41
N ALA A 23 5.18 4.43 10.74
CA ALA A 23 5.46 5.75 11.28
C ALA A 23 4.52 6.14 12.41
N GLY A 24 3.34 5.59 12.41
CA GLY A 24 2.34 6.06 13.36
C GLY A 24 2.00 7.50 13.06
N ASP A 25 1.87 8.32 14.09
CA ASP A 25 1.45 9.68 13.88
C ASP A 25 2.60 10.64 13.62
N ASP A 26 3.65 10.58 14.43
CA ASP A 26 4.67 11.61 14.35
C ASP A 26 6.11 11.11 14.40
N GLU A 27 6.30 9.83 14.59
CA GLU A 27 7.63 9.34 14.90
C GLU A 27 8.48 9.01 13.70
N GLY A 28 7.85 8.92 12.54
CA GLY A 28 8.57 8.54 11.35
C GLY A 28 8.84 7.04 11.30
N ALA A 29 9.22 6.56 10.15
CA ALA A 29 9.51 5.16 9.94
C ALA A 29 10.99 4.99 9.69
N ARG A 30 11.58 3.96 10.28
CA ARG A 30 12.97 3.65 10.02
C ARG A 30 13.08 2.82 8.76
N THR A 31 14.07 3.13 7.95
CA THR A 31 14.25 2.38 6.70
C THR A 31 14.53 0.91 6.95
N THR A 32 15.20 0.59 8.06
CA THR A 32 15.43 -0.81 8.40
C THR A 32 14.12 -1.55 8.67
N ASP A 33 13.16 -0.87 9.30
CA ASP A 33 11.87 -1.49 9.58
C ASP A 33 11.06 -1.66 8.30
N VAL A 34 11.16 -0.69 7.39
CA VAL A 34 10.50 -0.81 6.09
C VAL A 34 11.07 -1.99 5.32
N ALA A 35 12.40 -2.13 5.33
CA ALA A 35 13.06 -3.24 4.65
C ALA A 35 12.58 -4.58 5.19
N ALA A 36 12.52 -4.69 6.51
CA ALA A 36 12.08 -5.92 7.15
C ALA A 36 10.62 -6.22 6.82
N ARG A 37 9.78 -5.18 6.85
CA ARG A 37 8.35 -5.33 6.60
C ARG A 37 8.08 -5.84 5.20
N LEU A 38 8.81 -5.31 4.22
CA LEU A 38 8.56 -5.64 2.82
C LEU A 38 9.45 -6.76 2.31
N GLY A 39 10.40 -7.21 3.12
CA GLY A 39 11.28 -8.30 2.71
C GLY A 39 12.24 -7.91 1.60
N VAL A 40 12.75 -6.69 1.65
CA VAL A 40 13.66 -6.18 0.63
C VAL A 40 14.94 -5.66 1.28
N SER A 41 15.92 -5.35 0.43
CA SER A 41 17.20 -4.83 0.92
C SER A 41 17.07 -3.38 1.34
N LYS A 42 18.01 -2.93 2.17
CA LYS A 42 18.08 -1.52 2.52
C LYS A 42 18.32 -0.65 1.31
N ALA A 43 19.12 -1.15 0.36
CA ALA A 43 19.38 -0.40 -0.85
C ALA A 43 18.10 -0.16 -1.64
N SER A 44 17.25 -1.17 -1.72
CA SER A 44 15.96 -1.02 -2.39
C SER A 44 15.08 0.02 -1.70
N VAL A 45 15.06 -0.01 -0.36
CA VAL A 45 14.28 0.97 0.39
C VAL A 45 14.81 2.37 0.14
N ASN A 46 16.13 2.55 0.22
CA ASN A 46 16.72 3.87 0.00
C ASN A 46 16.41 4.42 -1.37
N GLN A 47 16.45 3.56 -2.38
CA GLN A 47 16.11 3.97 -3.73
C GLN A 47 14.65 4.41 -3.82
N ALA A 48 13.76 3.63 -3.25
CA ALA A 48 12.35 3.96 -3.25
C ALA A 48 12.08 5.27 -2.50
N MET A 49 12.75 5.44 -1.35
CA MET A 49 12.57 6.65 -0.57
C MET A 49 13.00 7.88 -1.34
N SER A 50 14.11 7.79 -2.09
CA SER A 50 14.57 8.90 -2.90
C SER A 50 13.51 9.31 -3.93
N ILE A 51 12.89 8.33 -4.56
CA ILE A 51 11.86 8.61 -5.54
C ILE A 51 10.66 9.27 -4.87
N LEU A 52 10.28 8.77 -3.70
CA LEU A 52 9.14 9.34 -2.97
C LEU A 52 9.41 10.75 -2.49
N VAL A 53 10.65 11.06 -2.11
CA VAL A 53 11.02 12.42 -1.77
C VAL A 53 10.85 13.32 -2.98
N ASP A 54 11.32 12.87 -4.14
CA ASP A 54 11.21 13.66 -5.36
C ASP A 54 9.77 13.96 -5.73
N HIS A 55 8.87 13.05 -5.38
CA HIS A 55 7.45 13.24 -5.66
C HIS A 55 6.73 14.02 -4.57
N GLY A 56 7.43 14.46 -3.55
CA GLY A 56 6.82 15.23 -2.47
C GLY A 56 5.96 14.44 -1.54
N LEU A 57 6.16 13.13 -1.49
CA LEU A 57 5.31 12.25 -0.68
C LEU A 57 5.90 11.96 0.69
N ILE A 58 7.21 12.07 0.83
CA ILE A 58 7.87 11.90 2.12
C ILE A 58 8.94 12.95 2.31
N ASN A 59 9.29 13.15 3.57
CA ASN A 59 10.47 13.91 3.97
C ASN A 59 11.43 12.97 4.63
N ARG A 60 12.71 13.22 4.46
CA ARG A 60 13.72 12.37 5.05
C ARG A 60 14.91 13.21 5.45
N GLU A 61 15.27 13.10 6.72
CA GLU A 61 16.51 13.69 7.18
C GLU A 61 17.64 12.77 6.80
N LYS A 62 18.80 13.32 6.60
CA LYS A 62 19.94 12.54 6.20
C LYS A 62 20.17 11.39 7.18
N TYR A 63 20.06 10.18 6.68
CA TYR A 63 20.25 8.96 7.48
C TYR A 63 19.25 8.83 8.62
N GLY A 64 18.22 9.66 8.62
CA GLY A 64 17.22 9.61 9.67
C GLY A 64 15.95 8.92 9.24
N PRO A 65 14.96 8.97 10.11
CA PRO A 65 13.67 8.36 9.77
C PRO A 65 12.97 9.09 8.62
N VAL A 66 11.97 8.40 8.08
CA VAL A 66 11.18 8.89 6.96
C VAL A 66 9.82 9.31 7.48
N TYR A 67 9.36 10.47 7.04
CA TYR A 67 8.06 11.02 7.46
C TYR A 67 7.19 11.26 6.24
N LEU A 68 5.91 10.94 6.35
CA LEU A 68 4.97 11.26 5.29
C LEU A 68 4.69 12.77 5.30
N THR A 69 4.66 13.36 4.11
CA THR A 69 4.08 14.69 3.98
C THR A 69 2.58 14.56 4.03
N LYS A 70 1.87 15.68 4.07
CA LYS A 70 0.42 15.63 3.98
C LYS A 70 -0.03 14.94 2.69
N HIS A 71 0.62 15.28 1.59
CA HIS A 71 0.34 14.65 0.31
C HIS A 71 0.61 13.14 0.36
N GLY A 72 1.72 12.76 0.96
CA GLY A 72 2.06 11.35 1.11
C GLY A 72 1.08 10.59 1.98
N ARG A 73 0.64 11.22 3.07
CA ARG A 73 -0.34 10.58 3.94
C ARG A 73 -1.66 10.35 3.21
N ASN A 74 -2.10 11.35 2.45
CA ASN A 74 -3.32 11.20 1.67
C ASN A 74 -3.19 10.07 0.65
N ALA A 75 -2.04 10.01 -0.02
CA ALA A 75 -1.80 8.96 -1.00
C ALA A 75 -1.78 7.58 -0.34
N ALA A 76 -1.09 7.46 0.80
CA ALA A 76 -1.01 6.20 1.50
C ALA A 76 -2.38 5.75 2.00
N GLN A 77 -3.17 6.68 2.50
CA GLN A 77 -4.51 6.35 2.99
C GLN A 77 -5.42 5.91 1.86
N ALA A 78 -5.24 6.48 0.66
CA ALA A 78 -6.01 6.05 -0.49
C ALA A 78 -5.68 4.61 -0.86
N VAL A 79 -4.41 4.23 -0.81
CA VAL A 79 -4.00 2.86 -1.07
C VAL A 79 -4.65 1.93 -0.05
N CYS A 80 -4.62 2.29 1.22
CA CYS A 80 -5.21 1.48 2.26
C CYS A 80 -6.71 1.31 2.07
N ARG A 81 -7.39 2.37 1.64
CA ARG A 81 -8.83 2.28 1.38
C ARG A 81 -9.14 1.32 0.25
N ARG A 82 -8.34 1.39 -0.83
CA ARG A 82 -8.52 0.45 -1.95
C ARG A 82 -8.33 -0.97 -1.47
N HIS A 83 -7.28 -1.20 -0.70
CA HIS A 83 -6.98 -2.53 -0.18
C HIS A 83 -8.15 -3.08 0.62
N ARG A 84 -8.64 -2.28 1.56
CA ARG A 84 -9.73 -2.73 2.43
C ARG A 84 -11.01 -3.01 1.64
N ALA A 85 -11.32 -2.15 0.68
CA ALA A 85 -12.53 -2.32 -0.11
C ALA A 85 -12.46 -3.60 -0.93
N ILE A 86 -11.33 -3.84 -1.58
CA ILE A 86 -11.15 -5.04 -2.40
C ILE A 86 -11.20 -6.28 -1.53
N LYS A 87 -10.46 -6.27 -0.43
CA LYS A 87 -10.42 -7.43 0.46
C LYS A 87 -11.82 -7.75 0.99
N SER A 88 -12.54 -6.72 1.41
CA SER A 88 -13.88 -6.89 1.94
C SER A 88 -14.82 -7.48 0.90
N PHE A 89 -14.71 -7.01 -0.33
CA PHE A 89 -15.51 -7.54 -1.42
C PHE A 89 -15.22 -9.02 -1.65
N LEU A 90 -13.95 -9.38 -1.69
CA LEU A 90 -13.56 -10.77 -1.93
C LEU A 90 -14.10 -11.69 -0.85
N ILE A 91 -14.04 -11.25 0.39
CA ILE A 91 -14.52 -12.08 1.50
C ILE A 91 -16.04 -12.10 1.57
N SER A 92 -16.64 -10.91 1.59
CA SER A 92 -18.07 -10.80 1.89
C SER A 92 -18.96 -11.18 0.73
N VAL A 93 -18.54 -10.88 -0.48
CA VAL A 93 -19.38 -11.12 -1.65
C VAL A 93 -19.01 -12.43 -2.32
N LEU A 94 -17.72 -12.69 -2.49
CA LEU A 94 -17.27 -13.87 -3.22
C LEU A 94 -16.95 -15.05 -2.32
N GLY A 95 -16.89 -14.86 -1.02
CA GLY A 95 -16.62 -15.94 -0.10
C GLY A 95 -15.18 -16.45 -0.14
N VAL A 96 -14.26 -15.59 -0.57
CA VAL A 96 -12.85 -15.96 -0.64
C VAL A 96 -12.27 -15.99 0.76
N ASP A 97 -11.41 -16.97 1.02
CA ASP A 97 -10.74 -17.11 2.30
C ASP A 97 -9.92 -15.85 2.62
N GLU A 98 -9.87 -15.49 3.90
CA GLU A 98 -9.23 -14.24 4.30
C GLU A 98 -7.78 -14.13 3.84
N SER A 99 -7.00 -15.20 3.99
CA SER A 99 -5.60 -15.13 3.61
C SER A 99 -5.42 -14.95 2.10
N VAL A 100 -6.28 -15.59 1.31
CA VAL A 100 -6.25 -15.44 -0.12
C VAL A 100 -6.70 -14.03 -0.52
N ALA A 101 -7.76 -13.54 0.14
CA ALA A 101 -8.28 -12.21 -0.14
C ALA A 101 -7.24 -11.14 0.17
N GLU A 102 -6.48 -11.33 1.24
CA GLU A 102 -5.43 -10.40 1.59
C GLU A 102 -4.36 -10.33 0.51
N GLU A 103 -3.91 -11.46 0.03
CA GLU A 103 -2.89 -11.51 -1.02
C GLU A 103 -3.41 -10.93 -2.32
N ASP A 104 -4.61 -11.32 -2.70
CA ASP A 104 -5.17 -10.84 -3.95
C ASP A 104 -5.40 -9.33 -3.91
N ALA A 105 -5.91 -8.84 -2.79
CA ALA A 105 -6.16 -7.40 -2.66
C ALA A 105 -4.86 -6.60 -2.78
N CYS A 106 -3.77 -7.11 -2.22
CA CYS A 106 -2.48 -6.45 -2.34
C CYS A 106 -2.03 -6.29 -3.78
N GLN A 107 -2.42 -7.22 -4.64
CA GLN A 107 -2.06 -7.14 -6.05
C GLN A 107 -3.05 -6.29 -6.84
N ILE A 108 -4.33 -6.51 -6.61
CA ILE A 108 -5.38 -5.87 -7.37
C ILE A 108 -5.37 -4.36 -7.16
N GLU A 109 -5.09 -3.92 -5.96
CA GLU A 109 -5.18 -2.49 -5.62
C GLU A 109 -4.28 -1.62 -6.47
N HIS A 110 -3.23 -2.19 -7.03
CA HIS A 110 -2.26 -1.43 -7.80
C HIS A 110 -2.56 -1.41 -9.30
N VAL A 111 -3.49 -2.22 -9.75
CA VAL A 111 -3.77 -2.34 -11.19
C VAL A 111 -5.20 -2.00 -11.55
N VAL A 112 -6.06 -1.86 -10.56
CA VAL A 112 -7.47 -1.61 -10.82
C VAL A 112 -7.68 -0.14 -11.17
N SER A 113 -8.57 0.12 -12.12
CA SER A 113 -8.84 1.48 -12.53
C SER A 113 -9.64 2.24 -11.49
N LYS A 114 -9.60 3.56 -11.61
CA LYS A 114 -10.39 4.41 -10.74
C LYS A 114 -11.87 4.14 -10.88
N GLU A 115 -12.33 3.93 -12.11
CA GLU A 115 -13.73 3.64 -12.35
C GLU A 115 -14.16 2.37 -11.66
N THR A 116 -13.37 1.33 -11.76
CA THR A 116 -13.69 0.07 -11.11
C THR A 116 -13.71 0.23 -9.61
N MET A 117 -12.74 0.96 -9.05
CA MET A 117 -12.72 1.17 -7.60
C MET A 117 -13.93 1.96 -7.14
N THR A 118 -14.30 2.99 -7.88
CA THR A 118 -15.49 3.77 -7.52
C THR A 118 -16.72 2.88 -7.49
N GLY A 119 -16.88 2.04 -8.51
CA GLY A 119 -18.02 1.13 -8.55
C GLY A 119 -18.01 0.13 -7.41
N LEU A 120 -16.83 -0.39 -7.12
CA LEU A 120 -16.71 -1.38 -6.06
C LEU A 120 -17.01 -0.79 -4.69
N ILE A 121 -16.47 0.38 -4.40
CA ILE A 121 -16.72 1.05 -3.12
C ILE A 121 -18.19 1.40 -2.99
N ASP A 122 -18.76 1.92 -4.07
CA ASP A 122 -20.17 2.28 -4.09
C ASP A 122 -21.05 1.06 -3.81
N PHE A 123 -20.73 -0.05 -4.45
CA PHE A 123 -21.45 -1.30 -4.24
C PHE A 123 -21.36 -1.74 -2.77
N MET A 124 -20.17 -1.67 -2.20
CA MET A 124 -19.98 -2.10 -0.81
C MET A 124 -20.70 -1.17 0.17
N GLU A 125 -20.70 0.12 -0.12
CA GLU A 125 -21.34 1.07 0.78
C GLU A 125 -22.85 1.01 0.72
N LYS A 126 -23.40 0.62 -0.41
CA LYS A 126 -24.84 0.49 -0.53
C LYS A 126 -25.37 -0.80 0.05
N GLY A 127 -24.50 -1.55 0.62
CA GLY A 127 -24.90 -2.77 1.26
C GLY A 127 -25.01 -3.91 0.28
N ALA A 128 -23.87 -4.47 0.01
CA ALA A 128 -23.81 -5.63 -0.88
C ALA A 128 -24.82 -6.66 -0.47
N GLY A 129 -25.22 -6.63 0.76
CA GLY A 129 -26.23 -7.55 1.24
C GLY A 129 -27.62 -7.16 0.91
N LYS A 130 -27.82 -6.00 0.26
CA LYS A 130 -29.10 -5.57 0.04
C LYS A 130 -29.71 -6.17 -0.93
#